data_e926c22572a74fd2a46525ec8698330e
#
_entry.id   e926c22572a74fd2a46525ec8698330e
#
_cell.length_a   1.000
_cell.length_b   1.000
_cell.length_c   1.000
_cell.angle_alpha   90.00
_cell.angle_beta   90.00
_cell.angle_gamma   90.00
#
_symmetry.space_group_name_H-M   'P 1'
#
loop_
_entity.id
_entity.type
_entity.pdbx_description
1 polymer ?
#
loop_
_entity_poly.entity_id
_entity_poly.type
_entity_poly.pdbx_seq_one_letter_code
_entity_poly.pdbx_strand_id
1 'polypeptide(L)'
;CDITEPDMSVLGLGEWDSADFSVNGVQVAVKSTKRFGNLLLLEAQDWDEDGNYIPNRGIGNEMYHFIFLVRVSSSCSDILKQNRLLYSDSLDEENVYGLITDETWSVEITGYITHNEFVNDVIGTNQIIPRNAKLNGSTIMDADNYYVEAGNLHFIE
;
A
#
# COMPACT_ATOMS: atom_id res chain seq x y z
N CYS A 1 -23.32 -4.29 9.78
CA CYS A 1 -22.15 -4.44 8.91
C CYS A 1 -20.97 -4.72 9.84
N ASP A 2 -20.43 -5.92 9.77
CA ASP A 2 -19.29 -6.32 10.59
C ASP A 2 -18.02 -5.90 9.84
N ILE A 3 -17.48 -4.76 10.22
CA ILE A 3 -16.17 -4.28 9.76
C ILE A 3 -15.18 -4.62 10.86
N THR A 4 -14.11 -5.31 10.51
CA THR A 4 -13.00 -5.53 11.46
C THR A 4 -12.30 -4.20 11.73
N GLU A 5 -11.94 -3.96 12.98
CA GLU A 5 -11.04 -2.83 13.30
C GLU A 5 -9.68 -3.07 12.65
N PRO A 6 -9.00 -2.03 12.16
CA PRO A 6 -7.64 -2.16 11.67
C PRO A 6 -6.73 -2.70 12.76
N ASP A 7 -5.88 -3.65 12.42
CA ASP A 7 -4.83 -4.10 13.32
C ASP A 7 -3.75 -3.01 13.40
N MET A 8 -3.60 -2.43 14.58
CA MET A 8 -2.60 -1.39 14.88
C MET A 8 -1.39 -1.97 15.60
N SER A 9 -1.25 -3.29 15.67
CA SER A 9 -0.09 -3.92 16.31
C SER A 9 1.19 -3.64 15.52
N VAL A 10 2.27 -3.42 16.25
CA VAL A 10 3.61 -3.33 15.65
C VAL A 10 4.17 -4.74 15.61
N LEU A 11 4.25 -5.30 14.42
CA LEU A 11 4.79 -6.63 14.20
C LEU A 11 6.31 -6.61 14.10
N GLY A 12 6.94 -7.75 14.38
CA GLY A 12 8.37 -7.94 14.21
C GLY A 12 8.79 -7.95 12.74
N LEU A 13 10.09 -7.83 12.48
CA LEU A 13 10.63 -7.91 11.13
C LEU A 13 10.34 -9.28 10.52
N GLY A 14 9.59 -9.31 9.41
CA GLY A 14 9.17 -10.54 8.72
C GLY A 14 7.85 -11.13 9.22
N GLU A 15 7.17 -10.46 10.12
CA GLU A 15 5.79 -10.74 10.50
C GLU A 15 4.86 -9.80 9.72
N TRP A 16 3.72 -10.33 9.23
CA TRP A 16 2.78 -9.60 8.37
C TRP A 16 1.37 -9.63 8.97
N ASP A 17 0.63 -8.57 8.76
CA ASP A 17 -0.79 -8.50 9.12
C ASP A 17 -1.60 -9.55 8.35
N SER A 18 -2.56 -10.16 9.01
CA SER A 18 -3.40 -11.20 8.40
C SER A 18 -4.34 -10.69 7.31
N ALA A 19 -4.69 -9.41 7.35
CA ALA A 19 -5.44 -8.66 6.33
C ALA A 19 -5.49 -7.19 6.75
N ASP A 20 -5.56 -6.27 5.77
CA ASP A 20 -5.75 -4.85 6.08
C ASP A 20 -7.13 -4.63 6.74
N PHE A 21 -8.20 -5.17 6.16
CA PHE A 21 -9.50 -5.30 6.81
C PHE A 21 -10.44 -6.27 6.07
N SER A 22 -11.51 -6.68 6.73
CA SER A 22 -12.57 -7.44 6.09
C SER A 22 -13.95 -6.85 6.37
N VAL A 23 -14.86 -6.99 5.40
CA VAL A 23 -16.25 -6.55 5.51
C VAL A 23 -17.17 -7.71 5.12
N ASN A 24 -17.93 -8.25 6.09
CA ASN A 24 -18.82 -9.39 5.85
C ASN A 24 -18.13 -10.60 5.17
N GLY A 25 -16.87 -10.88 5.53
CA GLY A 25 -16.09 -11.97 4.94
C GLY A 25 -15.40 -11.61 3.60
N VAL A 26 -15.58 -10.40 3.09
CA VAL A 26 -14.86 -9.90 1.91
C VAL A 26 -13.54 -9.31 2.38
N GLN A 27 -12.44 -9.91 1.95
CA GLN A 27 -11.07 -9.45 2.27
C GLN A 27 -10.68 -8.29 1.36
N VAL A 28 -10.11 -7.25 1.93
CA VAL A 28 -9.69 -6.04 1.24
C VAL A 28 -8.23 -5.75 1.57
N ALA A 29 -7.41 -5.54 0.54
CA ALA A 29 -6.07 -4.97 0.68
C ALA A 29 -6.09 -3.48 0.36
N VAL A 30 -5.35 -2.69 1.14
CA VAL A 30 -5.18 -1.25 0.92
C VAL A 30 -3.71 -0.94 0.69
N LYS A 31 -3.39 -0.40 -0.46
CA LYS A 31 -2.05 0.09 -0.78
C LYS A 31 -2.06 1.59 -0.82
N SER A 32 -1.21 2.20 -0.01
CA SER A 32 -1.12 3.65 0.07
C SER A 32 0.03 4.19 -0.78
N THR A 33 -0.19 5.36 -1.35
CA THR A 33 0.83 6.11 -2.06
C THR A 33 0.77 7.59 -1.69
N LYS A 34 1.84 8.32 -2.01
CA LYS A 34 1.85 9.77 -1.82
C LYS A 34 0.84 10.46 -2.75
N ARG A 35 0.49 11.71 -2.44
CA ARG A 35 -0.53 12.54 -3.12
C ARG A 35 -0.53 12.46 -4.65
N PHE A 36 0.64 12.33 -5.28
CA PHE A 36 0.78 12.31 -6.74
C PHE A 36 1.11 10.91 -7.29
N GLY A 37 1.03 9.87 -6.45
CA GLY A 37 1.25 8.49 -6.90
C GLY A 37 0.11 8.03 -7.80
N ASN A 38 0.46 7.48 -8.96
CA ASN A 38 -0.49 7.06 -9.99
C ASN A 38 -0.41 5.56 -10.29
N LEU A 39 0.34 4.82 -9.49
CA LEU A 39 0.51 3.38 -9.67
C LEU A 39 0.12 2.64 -8.39
N LEU A 40 -0.74 1.64 -8.55
CA LEU A 40 -0.87 0.54 -7.61
C LEU A 40 0.31 -0.39 -7.86
N LEU A 41 1.14 -0.60 -6.85
CA LEU A 41 2.33 -1.45 -6.93
C LEU A 41 2.20 -2.61 -5.95
N LEU A 42 2.49 -3.81 -6.41
CA LEU A 42 2.39 -5.05 -5.65
C LEU A 42 3.66 -5.85 -5.91
N GLU A 43 4.48 -6.13 -4.89
CA GLU A 43 5.70 -6.91 -5.06
C GLU A 43 5.38 -8.29 -5.62
N ALA A 44 5.95 -8.61 -6.79
CA ALA A 44 5.58 -9.81 -7.53
C ALA A 44 5.89 -11.11 -6.77
N GLN A 45 6.92 -11.11 -5.92
CA GLN A 45 7.30 -12.26 -5.09
C GLN A 45 6.26 -12.61 -4.02
N ASP A 46 5.38 -11.68 -3.65
CA ASP A 46 4.38 -11.85 -2.60
C ASP A 46 3.07 -12.46 -3.11
N TRP A 47 2.97 -12.71 -4.40
CA TRP A 47 1.75 -13.22 -5.03
C TRP A 47 2.05 -14.45 -5.86
N ASP A 48 1.18 -15.45 -5.76
CA ASP A 48 1.23 -16.60 -6.65
C ASP A 48 0.45 -16.35 -7.97
N GLU A 49 0.49 -17.32 -8.87
CA GLU A 49 -0.16 -17.26 -10.18
C GLU A 49 -1.70 -17.22 -10.11
N ASP A 50 -2.27 -17.65 -8.99
CA ASP A 50 -3.71 -17.59 -8.70
C ASP A 50 -4.10 -16.28 -7.99
N GLY A 51 -3.18 -15.36 -7.75
CA GLY A 51 -3.41 -14.09 -7.08
C GLY A 51 -3.60 -14.20 -5.57
N ASN A 52 -3.11 -15.27 -4.95
CA ASN A 52 -3.10 -15.39 -3.51
C ASN A 52 -1.86 -14.71 -2.92
N TYR A 53 -2.04 -14.07 -1.79
CA TYR A 53 -0.97 -13.40 -1.06
C TYR A 53 -0.16 -14.41 -0.25
N ILE A 54 1.05 -14.68 -0.72
CA ILE A 54 1.93 -15.74 -0.19
C ILE A 54 2.24 -15.58 1.31
N PRO A 55 2.50 -14.35 1.83
CA PRO A 55 2.78 -14.18 3.25
C PRO A 55 1.65 -14.65 4.17
N ASN A 56 0.41 -14.66 3.70
CA ASN A 56 -0.75 -15.09 4.48
C ASN A 56 -1.05 -16.60 4.34
N ARG A 57 -0.20 -17.36 3.69
CA ARG A 57 -0.40 -18.82 3.54
C ARG A 57 -0.48 -19.50 4.89
N GLY A 58 -1.55 -20.27 5.06
CA GLY A 58 -1.78 -21.07 6.27
C GLY A 58 -2.56 -20.36 7.37
N ILE A 59 -2.87 -19.06 7.23
CA ILE A 59 -3.73 -18.33 8.17
C ILE A 59 -5.14 -18.09 7.64
N GLY A 60 -5.42 -18.49 6.38
CA GLY A 60 -6.76 -18.54 5.80
C GLY A 60 -7.26 -17.22 5.17
N ASN A 61 -6.39 -16.23 5.01
CA ASN A 61 -6.70 -14.93 4.43
C ASN A 61 -5.78 -14.61 3.24
N GLU A 62 -5.57 -15.61 2.38
CA GLU A 62 -4.61 -15.50 1.26
C GLU A 62 -5.19 -14.72 0.08
N MET A 63 -6.52 -14.80 -0.13
CA MET A 63 -7.18 -14.18 -1.26
C MET A 63 -7.81 -12.84 -0.86
N TYR A 64 -7.36 -11.77 -1.48
CA TYR A 64 -8.04 -10.47 -1.42
C TYR A 64 -9.06 -10.35 -2.54
N HIS A 65 -10.30 -10.03 -2.19
CA HIS A 65 -11.38 -9.82 -3.16
C HIS A 65 -11.22 -8.51 -3.93
N PHE A 66 -10.66 -7.52 -3.23
CA PHE A 66 -10.39 -6.18 -3.75
C PHE A 66 -9.04 -5.68 -3.27
N ILE A 67 -8.33 -4.97 -4.13
CA ILE A 67 -7.10 -4.26 -3.80
C ILE A 67 -7.32 -2.79 -4.12
N PHE A 68 -7.27 -1.94 -3.10
CA PHE A 68 -7.48 -0.50 -3.21
C PHE A 68 -6.17 0.25 -3.32
N LEU A 69 -6.17 1.30 -4.13
CA LEU A 69 -5.15 2.33 -4.12
C LEU A 69 -5.67 3.56 -3.40
N VAL A 70 -4.95 4.01 -2.40
CA VAL A 70 -5.27 5.17 -1.59
C VAL A 70 -4.13 6.18 -1.68
N ARG A 71 -4.44 7.44 -1.97
CA ARG A 71 -3.47 8.53 -1.89
C ARG A 71 -3.57 9.19 -0.52
N VAL A 72 -2.43 9.33 0.11
CA VAL A 72 -2.32 10.06 1.38
C VAL A 72 -1.59 11.37 1.12
N SER A 73 -2.19 12.48 1.46
CA SER A 73 -1.55 13.79 1.42
C SER A 73 -1.11 14.19 2.82
N SER A 74 -0.05 14.89 2.87
CA SER A 74 0.99 15.01 3.86
C SER A 74 1.89 13.77 3.92
N SER A 75 3.13 13.98 4.30
CA SER A 75 4.15 12.95 4.38
C SER A 75 4.99 13.24 5.61
N CYS A 76 5.15 12.25 6.48
CA CYS A 76 6.02 12.40 7.66
C CYS A 76 7.42 12.88 7.26
N SER A 77 7.98 12.37 6.16
CA SER A 77 9.29 12.81 5.69
C SER A 77 9.33 14.29 5.28
N ASP A 78 8.25 14.82 4.71
CA ASP A 78 8.17 16.21 4.31
C ASP A 78 7.96 17.11 5.55
N ILE A 79 7.14 16.69 6.52
CA ILE A 79 6.96 17.37 7.80
C ILE A 79 8.31 17.48 8.53
N LEU A 80 9.03 16.36 8.67
CA LEU A 80 10.33 16.33 9.33
C LEU A 80 11.36 17.19 8.57
N LYS A 81 11.35 17.18 7.24
CA LYS A 81 12.24 17.99 6.42
C LYS A 81 11.96 19.49 6.58
N GLN A 82 10.70 19.91 6.56
CA GLN A 82 10.30 21.30 6.77
C GLN A 82 10.72 21.82 8.14
N ASN A 83 10.66 20.96 9.15
CA ASN A 83 11.08 21.27 10.51
C ASN A 83 12.56 21.02 10.77
N ARG A 84 13.36 20.66 9.74
CA ARG A 84 14.80 20.35 9.84
C ARG A 84 15.15 19.18 10.76
N LEU A 85 14.22 18.24 10.94
CA LEU A 85 14.37 17.08 11.83
C LEU A 85 14.76 15.80 11.08
N LEU A 86 14.62 15.75 9.75
CA LEU A 86 14.81 14.52 8.96
C LEU A 86 16.18 13.86 9.14
N TYR A 87 17.22 14.65 9.44
CA TYR A 87 18.59 14.18 9.66
C TYR A 87 19.16 14.65 11.01
N SER A 88 18.28 14.87 11.99
CA SER A 88 18.72 15.29 13.32
C SER A 88 19.19 14.09 14.12
N ASP A 89 20.37 14.22 14.76
CA ASP A 89 20.93 13.21 15.65
C ASP A 89 20.22 13.17 17.04
N SER A 90 19.37 14.17 17.32
CA SER A 90 18.59 14.28 18.54
C SER A 90 17.15 14.60 18.20
N LEU A 91 16.28 13.58 18.23
CA LEU A 91 14.84 13.72 18.06
C LEU A 91 14.18 13.71 19.44
N ASP A 92 13.33 14.69 19.68
CA ASP A 92 12.38 14.70 20.76
C ASP A 92 11.07 14.04 20.26
N GLU A 93 10.75 12.87 20.80
CA GLU A 93 9.59 12.09 20.37
C GLU A 93 8.27 12.86 20.56
N GLU A 94 8.11 13.59 21.66
CA GLU A 94 6.90 14.38 21.92
C GLU A 94 6.73 15.49 20.88
N ASN A 95 7.83 16.16 20.53
CA ASN A 95 7.81 17.20 19.50
C ASN A 95 7.48 16.61 18.12
N VAL A 96 8.09 15.49 17.74
CA VAL A 96 7.79 14.79 16.47
C VAL A 96 6.34 14.34 16.42
N TYR A 97 5.85 13.74 17.49
CA TYR A 97 4.45 13.31 17.61
C TYR A 97 3.49 14.49 17.46
N GLY A 98 3.76 15.60 18.14
CA GLY A 98 2.96 16.83 18.03
C GLY A 98 2.91 17.34 16.57
N LEU A 99 4.05 17.44 15.91
CA LEU A 99 4.13 17.89 14.50
C LEU A 99 3.33 16.99 13.54
N ILE A 100 3.30 15.68 13.78
CA ILE A 100 2.57 14.73 12.94
C ILE A 100 1.07 14.79 13.22
N THR A 101 0.67 14.93 14.49
CA THR A 101 -0.74 14.97 14.90
C THR A 101 -1.41 16.31 14.59
N ASP A 102 -0.66 17.42 14.61
CA ASP A 102 -1.17 18.75 14.26
C ASP A 102 -1.31 18.96 12.74
N GLU A 103 -0.73 18.06 11.93
CA GLU A 103 -0.82 18.16 10.47
C GLU A 103 -2.21 17.80 9.96
N THR A 104 -2.64 18.51 8.90
CA THR A 104 -3.89 18.17 8.21
C THR A 104 -3.66 17.05 7.21
N TRP A 105 -4.07 15.84 7.56
CA TRP A 105 -4.03 14.69 6.68
C TRP A 105 -5.26 14.62 5.80
N SER A 106 -5.09 14.27 4.53
CA SER A 106 -6.20 13.91 3.67
C SER A 106 -5.93 12.57 2.98
N VAL A 107 -7.00 11.81 2.83
CA VAL A 107 -6.99 10.48 2.21
C VAL A 107 -7.96 10.51 1.04
N GLU A 108 -7.47 10.10 -0.14
CA GLU A 108 -8.25 9.96 -1.36
C GLU A 108 -8.25 8.50 -1.78
N ILE A 109 -9.42 7.87 -1.85
CA ILE A 109 -9.54 6.56 -2.46
C ILE A 109 -9.49 6.75 -3.97
N THR A 110 -8.37 6.36 -4.56
CA THR A 110 -8.11 6.56 -6.00
C THR A 110 -8.92 5.57 -6.83
N GLY A 111 -9.08 4.35 -6.34
CA GLY A 111 -9.85 3.29 -7.00
C GLY A 111 -9.42 1.91 -6.50
N TYR A 112 -9.95 0.89 -7.14
CA TYR A 112 -9.69 -0.50 -6.80
C TYR A 112 -9.60 -1.40 -8.04
N ILE A 113 -9.01 -2.57 -7.87
CA ILE A 113 -9.05 -3.69 -8.82
C ILE A 113 -9.65 -4.91 -8.11
N THR A 114 -10.41 -5.72 -8.82
CA THR A 114 -10.93 -6.98 -8.31
C THR A 114 -9.86 -8.08 -8.39
N HIS A 115 -10.02 -9.13 -7.59
CA HIS A 115 -9.15 -10.31 -7.66
C HIS A 115 -9.08 -10.92 -9.07
N ASN A 116 -10.22 -11.07 -9.73
CA ASN A 116 -10.25 -11.66 -11.08
C ASN A 116 -9.48 -10.82 -12.11
N GLU A 117 -9.59 -9.50 -12.05
CA GLU A 117 -8.83 -8.60 -12.93
C GLU A 117 -7.34 -8.65 -12.60
N PHE A 118 -6.99 -8.67 -11.31
CA PHE A 118 -5.61 -8.82 -10.90
C PHE A 118 -4.98 -10.09 -11.47
N VAL A 119 -5.67 -11.23 -11.36
CA VAL A 119 -5.19 -12.51 -11.91
C VAL A 119 -5.10 -12.48 -13.44
N ASN A 120 -6.18 -12.07 -14.12
CA ASN A 120 -6.26 -12.21 -15.57
C ASN A 120 -5.51 -11.11 -16.33
N ASP A 121 -5.64 -9.86 -15.87
CA ASP A 121 -5.19 -8.70 -16.63
C ASP A 121 -3.82 -8.19 -16.18
N VAL A 122 -3.37 -8.55 -14.97
CA VAL A 122 -2.07 -8.13 -14.44
C VAL A 122 -1.10 -9.29 -14.37
N ILE A 123 -1.41 -10.34 -13.60
CA ILE A 123 -0.54 -11.53 -13.47
C ILE A 123 -0.48 -12.26 -14.81
N GLY A 124 -1.63 -12.59 -15.39
CA GLY A 124 -1.75 -13.34 -16.65
C GLY A 124 -1.08 -12.69 -17.84
N THR A 125 -0.97 -11.35 -17.84
CA THR A 125 -0.27 -10.59 -18.88
C THR A 125 1.18 -10.23 -18.49
N ASN A 126 1.63 -10.63 -17.32
CA ASN A 126 2.96 -10.30 -16.78
C ASN A 126 3.23 -8.79 -16.78
N GLN A 127 2.25 -8.01 -16.30
CA GLN A 127 2.34 -6.54 -16.23
C GLN A 127 3.25 -6.11 -15.08
N ILE A 128 4.56 -6.16 -15.30
CA ILE A 128 5.61 -5.96 -14.29
C ILE A 128 6.49 -4.77 -14.59
N ILE A 129 6.79 -3.98 -13.55
CA ILE A 129 7.92 -3.06 -13.52
C ILE A 129 9.08 -3.79 -12.86
N PRO A 130 10.20 -4.04 -13.57
CA PRO A 130 11.27 -4.83 -13.04
C PRO A 130 12.08 -4.05 -11.98
N ARG A 131 12.71 -4.80 -11.10
CA ARG A 131 13.70 -4.29 -10.15
C ARG A 131 14.75 -3.44 -10.87
N ASN A 132 15.19 -2.37 -10.24
CA ASN A 132 16.11 -1.36 -10.77
C ASN A 132 15.55 -0.47 -11.91
N ALA A 133 14.29 -0.64 -12.32
CA ALA A 133 13.64 0.32 -13.19
C ALA A 133 13.54 1.69 -12.49
N LYS A 134 13.67 2.75 -13.27
CA LYS A 134 13.54 4.13 -12.76
C LYS A 134 12.12 4.64 -13.01
N LEU A 135 11.44 5.00 -11.94
CA LEU A 135 10.16 5.71 -11.99
C LEU A 135 10.40 7.22 -11.83
N ASN A 136 9.73 8.01 -12.67
CA ASN A 136 9.76 9.48 -12.57
C ASN A 136 11.19 10.08 -12.47
N GLY A 137 12.17 9.42 -13.09
CA GLY A 137 13.54 9.89 -13.19
C GLY A 137 14.42 9.71 -11.93
N SER A 138 13.84 9.46 -10.78
CA SER A 138 14.60 9.41 -9.51
C SER A 138 14.33 8.19 -8.63
N THR A 139 13.13 7.67 -8.63
CA THR A 139 12.79 6.50 -7.81
C THR A 139 13.25 5.23 -8.51
N ILE A 140 14.07 4.44 -7.84
CA ILE A 140 14.55 3.14 -8.34
C ILE A 140 13.72 2.06 -7.64
N MET A 141 13.17 1.13 -8.44
CA MET A 141 12.44 -0.03 -7.91
C MET A 141 13.40 -0.98 -7.19
N ASP A 142 13.07 -1.36 -5.98
CA ASP A 142 13.83 -2.28 -5.12
C ASP A 142 13.45 -3.75 -5.34
N ALA A 143 12.27 -4.00 -5.92
CA ALA A 143 11.75 -5.33 -6.28
C ALA A 143 11.05 -5.28 -7.65
N ASP A 144 10.79 -6.47 -8.21
CA ASP A 144 9.84 -6.62 -9.32
C ASP A 144 8.43 -6.36 -8.78
N ASN A 145 7.67 -5.50 -9.43
CA ASN A 145 6.32 -5.16 -8.99
C ASN A 145 5.31 -5.34 -10.12
N TYR A 146 4.23 -6.05 -9.86
CA TYR A 146 3.01 -5.90 -10.63
C TYR A 146 2.52 -4.46 -10.49
N TYR A 147 1.95 -3.89 -11.55
CA TYR A 147 1.46 -2.53 -11.48
C TYR A 147 0.12 -2.36 -12.18
N VAL A 148 -0.68 -1.41 -11.68
CA VAL A 148 -1.89 -0.92 -12.35
C VAL A 148 -1.85 0.60 -12.30
N GLU A 149 -2.07 1.23 -13.46
CA GLU A 149 -2.20 2.68 -13.51
C GLU A 149 -3.52 3.11 -12.86
N ALA A 150 -3.50 4.21 -12.11
CA ALA A 150 -4.68 4.72 -11.40
C ALA A 150 -5.89 4.94 -12.33
N GLY A 151 -5.64 5.32 -13.59
CA GLY A 151 -6.70 5.51 -14.59
C GLY A 151 -7.39 4.23 -15.06
N ASN A 152 -6.83 3.07 -14.74
CA ASN A 152 -7.39 1.75 -15.08
C ASN A 152 -8.08 1.07 -13.88
N LEU A 153 -8.12 1.74 -12.72
CA LEU A 153 -8.83 1.27 -11.54
C LEU A 153 -10.32 1.63 -11.63
N HIS A 154 -11.15 0.81 -10.98
CA HIS A 154 -12.54 1.16 -10.78
C HIS A 154 -12.68 2.29 -9.77
N PHE A 155 -13.50 3.27 -10.07
CA PHE A 155 -13.83 4.35 -9.14
C PHE A 155 -14.97 3.93 -8.20
N ILE A 156 -14.97 4.47 -6.99
CA ILE A 156 -16.12 4.39 -6.08
C ILE A 156 -17.01 5.58 -6.39
N GLU A 157 -18.24 5.32 -6.78
CA GLU A 157 -19.28 6.34 -6.97
C GLU A 157 -19.93 6.74 -5.64
#